data_1767c369fcdfe480650f4e3b710e812e
#
_entry.id   1767c369fcdfe480650f4e3b710e812e
#
_cell.length_a   1.000
_cell.length_b   1.000
_cell.length_c   1.000
_cell.angle_alpha   90.00
_cell.angle_beta   90.00
_cell.angle_gamma   90.00
#
_symmetry.space_group_name_H-M   'P 1'
#
loop_
_entity.id
_entity.type
_entity.pdbx_description
1 polymer ?
#
loop_
_entity_poly.entity_id
_entity_poly.type
_entity_poly.pdbx_seq_one_letter_code
_entity_poly.pdbx_strand_id
1 'polypeptide(L)'
;MTLEQDIANAIEVLKKGGVILYPTDTIWGLGCDATRSDAVRRIYEIKRRADSKALIVLTDSVKQLERYVEEVPEVAYELIDAAVKPLTIVYDKGINLAPELLAEDGSVAVRITSEQVSSGLCRALRRTLVSTSANISGQPAAPSYSDIPDEIKSVVDYIMESRRSERIEASPSSVIKLGCNGVIKILRP
;
A
#
# COMPACT_ATOMS: atom_id res chain seq x y z
N MET A 1 22.25 3.08 -9.66
CA MET A 1 20.99 3.26 -10.43
C MET A 1 20.35 4.56 -9.97
N THR A 2 19.73 5.36 -10.88
CA THR A 2 18.94 6.53 -10.44
C THR A 2 17.57 6.09 -9.92
N LEU A 3 16.88 6.95 -9.16
CA LEU A 3 15.53 6.64 -8.68
C LEU A 3 14.54 6.44 -9.85
N GLU A 4 14.66 7.22 -10.92
CA GLU A 4 13.80 7.09 -12.09
C GLU A 4 13.99 5.73 -12.78
N GLN A 5 15.22 5.24 -12.88
CA GLN A 5 15.52 3.91 -13.43
C GLN A 5 14.99 2.80 -12.53
N ASP A 6 15.14 2.95 -11.21
CA ASP A 6 14.64 1.98 -10.22
C ASP A 6 13.11 1.88 -10.28
N ILE A 7 12.41 3.02 -10.35
CA ILE A 7 10.96 3.07 -10.56
C ILE A 7 10.59 2.43 -11.91
N ALA A 8 11.28 2.75 -12.99
CA ALA A 8 10.97 2.20 -14.32
C ALA A 8 11.05 0.66 -14.33
N ASN A 9 12.11 0.10 -13.73
CA ASN A 9 12.27 -1.34 -13.59
C ASN A 9 11.14 -1.99 -12.75
N ALA A 10 10.79 -1.37 -11.63
CA ALA A 10 9.68 -1.81 -10.79
C ALA A 10 8.34 -1.79 -11.56
N ILE A 11 8.09 -0.76 -12.36
CA ILE A 11 6.88 -0.63 -13.18
C ILE A 11 6.76 -1.73 -14.23
N GLU A 12 7.86 -2.12 -14.88
CA GLU A 12 7.85 -3.24 -15.83
C GLU A 12 7.42 -4.55 -15.16
N VAL A 13 7.86 -4.78 -13.92
CA VAL A 13 7.48 -5.95 -13.14
C VAL A 13 5.99 -5.87 -12.72
N LEU A 14 5.55 -4.73 -12.18
CA LEU A 14 4.17 -4.51 -11.75
C LEU A 14 3.16 -4.69 -12.89
N LYS A 15 3.44 -4.15 -14.08
CA LYS A 15 2.58 -4.30 -15.27
C LYS A 15 2.41 -5.75 -15.71
N LYS A 16 3.40 -6.60 -15.46
CA LYS A 16 3.36 -8.05 -15.74
C LYS A 16 2.65 -8.85 -14.63
N GLY A 17 2.22 -8.20 -13.54
CA GLY A 17 1.57 -8.84 -12.40
C GLY A 17 2.57 -9.35 -11.35
N GLY A 18 3.80 -8.86 -11.40
CA GLY A 18 4.82 -9.20 -10.42
C GLY A 18 4.62 -8.47 -9.09
N VAL A 19 5.30 -8.99 -8.08
CA VAL A 19 5.38 -8.44 -6.72
C VAL A 19 6.74 -7.79 -6.52
N ILE A 20 6.75 -6.58 -5.98
CA ILE A 20 7.97 -5.85 -5.66
C ILE A 20 8.16 -5.68 -4.15
N LEU A 21 9.42 -5.55 -3.76
CA LEU A 21 9.83 -5.10 -2.44
C LEU A 21 10.36 -3.67 -2.55
N TYR A 22 9.78 -2.73 -1.80
CA TYR A 22 10.05 -1.30 -1.97
C TYR A 22 9.98 -0.53 -0.65
N PRO A 23 10.73 0.58 -0.49
CA PRO A 23 10.64 1.44 0.67
C PRO A 23 9.38 2.31 0.61
N THR A 24 8.81 2.63 1.78
CA THR A 24 7.64 3.50 1.91
C THR A 24 7.91 4.61 2.94
N ASP A 25 6.92 5.43 3.19
CA ASP A 25 6.89 6.43 4.25
C ASP A 25 6.85 5.85 5.68
N THR A 26 6.61 4.55 5.81
CA THR A 26 6.52 3.88 7.10
C THR A 26 7.61 2.84 7.29
N ILE A 27 7.61 1.78 6.51
CA ILE A 27 8.55 0.66 6.53
C ILE A 27 8.72 0.09 5.13
N TRP A 28 9.65 -0.84 4.93
CA TRP A 28 9.71 -1.62 3.69
C TRP A 28 8.45 -2.44 3.48
N GLY A 29 7.91 -2.38 2.27
CA GLY A 29 6.67 -3.01 1.90
C GLY A 29 6.78 -3.98 0.74
N LEU A 30 5.84 -4.93 0.71
CA LEU A 30 5.50 -5.69 -0.48
C LEU A 30 4.41 -4.95 -1.24
N GLY A 31 4.54 -4.86 -2.57
CA GLY A 31 3.58 -4.19 -3.42
C GLY A 31 3.31 -4.91 -4.73
N CYS A 32 2.11 -4.72 -5.24
CA CYS A 32 1.70 -5.15 -6.57
C CYS A 32 0.63 -4.19 -7.12
N ASP A 33 0.28 -4.32 -8.39
CA ASP A 33 -0.85 -3.61 -8.99
C ASP A 33 -2.15 -4.05 -8.30
N ALA A 34 -2.81 -3.13 -7.60
CA ALA A 34 -4.01 -3.39 -6.82
C ALA A 34 -5.25 -3.73 -7.68
N THR A 35 -5.17 -3.57 -8.99
CA THR A 35 -6.25 -3.95 -9.92
C THR A 35 -6.13 -5.40 -10.42
N ARG A 36 -5.08 -6.13 -10.01
CA ARG A 36 -4.77 -7.47 -10.48
C ARG A 36 -4.96 -8.52 -9.39
N SER A 37 -5.99 -9.34 -9.51
CA SER A 37 -6.30 -10.43 -8.58
C SER A 37 -5.17 -11.47 -8.44
N ASP A 38 -4.50 -11.81 -9.54
CA ASP A 38 -3.39 -12.76 -9.54
C ASP A 38 -2.21 -12.26 -8.68
N ALA A 39 -1.86 -10.99 -8.82
CA ALA A 39 -0.78 -10.37 -8.07
C ALA A 39 -1.14 -10.17 -6.58
N VAL A 40 -2.38 -9.78 -6.29
CA VAL A 40 -2.87 -9.61 -4.93
C VAL A 40 -2.87 -10.95 -4.17
N ARG A 41 -3.38 -12.02 -4.78
CA ARG A 41 -3.36 -13.36 -4.19
C ARG A 41 -1.94 -13.81 -3.88
N ARG A 42 -0.99 -13.54 -4.77
CA ARG A 42 0.41 -13.87 -4.53
C ARG A 42 0.99 -13.14 -3.31
N ILE A 43 0.60 -11.89 -3.03
CA ILE A 43 1.00 -11.21 -1.78
C ILE A 43 0.44 -11.94 -0.55
N TYR A 44 -0.81 -12.40 -0.57
CA TYR A 44 -1.39 -13.19 0.53
C TYR A 44 -0.61 -14.50 0.75
N GLU A 45 -0.25 -15.21 -0.32
CA GLU A 45 0.57 -16.42 -0.26
C GLU A 45 1.95 -16.15 0.35
N ILE A 46 2.68 -15.13 -0.15
CA ILE A 46 3.99 -14.73 0.39
C ILE A 46 3.91 -14.43 1.88
N LYS A 47 2.89 -13.73 2.30
CA LYS A 47 2.68 -13.38 3.71
C LYS A 47 2.13 -14.51 4.56
N ARG A 48 1.74 -15.64 3.98
CA ARG A 48 0.98 -16.71 4.67
C ARG A 48 -0.22 -16.13 5.42
N ARG A 49 -0.94 -15.22 4.77
CA ARG A 49 -2.01 -14.43 5.38
C ARG A 49 -3.37 -14.90 4.85
N ALA A 50 -4.35 -15.06 5.74
CA ALA A 50 -5.72 -15.29 5.33
C ALA A 50 -6.29 -14.07 4.61
N ASP A 51 -7.07 -14.29 3.54
CA ASP A 51 -7.66 -13.24 2.69
C ASP A 51 -8.61 -12.29 3.45
N SER A 52 -9.07 -12.70 4.66
CA SER A 52 -9.97 -11.90 5.51
C SER A 52 -9.34 -10.64 6.13
N LYS A 53 -8.00 -10.47 6.03
CA LYS A 53 -7.32 -9.30 6.57
C LYS A 53 -6.94 -8.34 5.45
N ALA A 54 -7.73 -7.30 5.26
CA ALA A 54 -7.51 -6.29 4.23
C ALA A 54 -6.08 -5.75 4.18
N LEU A 55 -5.57 -5.57 2.96
CA LEU A 55 -4.31 -4.90 2.67
C LEU A 55 -4.59 -3.40 2.43
N ILE A 56 -3.58 -2.57 2.64
CA ILE A 56 -3.68 -1.13 2.35
C ILE A 56 -3.38 -0.91 0.87
N VAL A 57 -4.13 0.00 0.28
CA VAL A 57 -3.95 0.47 -1.09
C VAL A 57 -3.35 1.87 -1.05
N LEU A 58 -2.27 2.11 -1.80
CA LEU A 58 -1.63 3.42 -1.94
C LEU A 58 -2.06 4.12 -3.22
N THR A 59 -2.30 5.43 -3.09
CA THR A 59 -2.47 6.36 -4.21
C THR A 59 -1.55 7.55 -4.04
N ASP A 60 -1.27 8.29 -5.12
CA ASP A 60 -0.44 9.51 -5.09
C ASP A 60 -1.26 10.80 -4.98
N SER A 61 -2.58 10.73 -5.07
CA SER A 61 -3.42 11.92 -5.12
C SER A 61 -4.89 11.63 -4.79
N VAL A 62 -5.62 12.66 -4.38
CA VAL A 62 -7.09 12.63 -4.23
C VAL A 62 -7.77 12.22 -5.53
N LYS A 63 -7.34 12.78 -6.68
CA LYS A 63 -7.89 12.42 -7.98
C LYS A 63 -7.76 10.92 -8.30
N GLN A 64 -6.70 10.28 -7.83
CA GLN A 64 -6.54 8.85 -7.99
C GLN A 64 -7.39 8.08 -6.97
N LEU A 65 -7.51 8.56 -5.72
CA LEU A 65 -8.40 7.99 -4.71
C LEU A 65 -9.86 7.88 -5.22
N GLU A 66 -10.40 8.95 -5.81
CA GLU A 66 -11.78 9.01 -6.35
C GLU A 66 -12.06 7.97 -7.45
N ARG A 67 -11.05 7.37 -8.04
CA ARG A 67 -11.22 6.29 -9.04
C ARG A 67 -11.41 4.91 -8.39
N TYR A 68 -11.08 4.77 -7.11
CA TYR A 68 -11.03 3.48 -6.40
C TYR A 68 -11.96 3.42 -5.19
N VAL A 69 -12.65 4.50 -4.89
CA VAL A 69 -13.67 4.61 -3.84
C VAL A 69 -14.95 5.13 -4.47
N GLU A 70 -16.08 4.46 -4.22
CA GLU A 70 -17.36 4.81 -4.85
C GLU A 70 -17.84 6.19 -4.40
N GLU A 71 -17.70 6.50 -3.12
CA GLU A 71 -18.07 7.79 -2.53
C GLU A 71 -17.00 8.21 -1.51
N VAL A 72 -16.38 9.35 -1.74
CA VAL A 72 -15.41 9.96 -0.82
C VAL A 72 -16.13 11.04 -0.04
N PRO A 73 -16.37 10.85 1.29
CA PRO A 73 -17.03 11.86 2.11
C PRO A 73 -16.23 13.17 2.16
N GLU A 74 -16.92 14.31 2.19
CA GLU A 74 -16.27 15.64 2.19
C GLU A 74 -15.23 15.79 3.31
N VAL A 75 -15.52 15.28 4.49
CA VAL A 75 -14.59 15.31 5.63
C VAL A 75 -13.29 14.54 5.36
N ALA A 76 -13.27 13.60 4.41
CA ALA A 76 -12.03 12.89 4.05
C ALA A 76 -10.97 13.84 3.48
N TYR A 77 -11.38 14.83 2.69
CA TYR A 77 -10.46 15.81 2.09
C TYR A 77 -9.81 16.67 3.18
N GLU A 78 -10.58 17.12 4.17
CA GLU A 78 -10.07 17.88 5.31
C GLU A 78 -9.10 17.06 6.16
N LEU A 79 -9.42 15.78 6.41
CA LEU A 79 -8.56 14.87 7.16
C LEU A 79 -7.25 14.57 6.43
N ILE A 80 -7.30 14.42 5.11
CA ILE A 80 -6.12 14.19 4.28
C ILE A 80 -5.20 15.41 4.31
N ASP A 81 -5.78 16.62 4.14
CA ASP A 81 -5.03 17.88 4.14
C ASP A 81 -4.43 18.21 5.51
N ALA A 82 -5.14 17.87 6.59
CA ALA A 82 -4.67 18.10 7.97
C ALA A 82 -3.67 17.03 8.45
N ALA A 83 -3.51 15.91 7.75
CA ALA A 83 -2.68 14.82 8.20
C ALA A 83 -1.19 15.15 8.14
N VAL A 84 -0.55 15.25 9.31
CA VAL A 84 0.90 15.47 9.45
C VAL A 84 1.69 14.16 9.41
N LYS A 85 1.01 13.05 9.72
CA LYS A 85 1.56 11.68 9.71
C LYS A 85 0.83 10.84 8.70
N PRO A 86 1.42 9.71 8.25
CA PRO A 86 0.73 8.81 7.33
C PRO A 86 -0.64 8.40 7.86
N LEU A 87 -1.70 8.71 7.12
CA LEU A 87 -3.08 8.43 7.46
C LEU A 87 -3.68 7.44 6.46
N THR A 88 -4.19 6.33 6.97
CA THR A 88 -4.99 5.37 6.21
C THR A 88 -6.46 5.53 6.56
N ILE A 89 -7.31 5.71 5.55
CA ILE A 89 -8.76 5.80 5.72
C ILE A 89 -9.40 4.56 5.13
N VAL A 90 -10.24 3.89 5.92
CA VAL A 90 -11.09 2.79 5.47
C VAL A 90 -12.41 3.41 5.01
N TYR A 91 -12.68 3.29 3.71
CA TYR A 91 -13.91 3.76 3.06
C TYR A 91 -14.91 2.63 2.94
N ASP A 92 -16.19 2.96 2.92
CA ASP A 92 -17.28 1.98 2.93
C ASP A 92 -17.33 1.10 1.68
N LYS A 93 -16.92 1.60 0.50
CA LYS A 93 -16.99 0.83 -0.74
C LYS A 93 -15.83 1.13 -1.69
N GLY A 94 -15.00 0.11 -1.92
CA GLY A 94 -13.97 0.10 -2.96
C GLY A 94 -14.54 -0.27 -4.33
N ILE A 95 -14.00 0.35 -5.39
CA ILE A 95 -14.34 0.08 -6.79
C ILE A 95 -13.06 -0.04 -7.63
N ASN A 96 -13.15 -0.69 -8.79
CA ASN A 96 -12.03 -0.82 -9.74
C ASN A 96 -10.76 -1.46 -9.16
N LEU A 97 -10.89 -2.27 -8.12
CA LEU A 97 -9.83 -2.99 -7.43
C LEU A 97 -10.01 -4.49 -7.57
N ALA A 98 -8.94 -5.25 -7.32
CA ALA A 98 -9.02 -6.68 -7.14
C ALA A 98 -9.97 -7.01 -5.97
N PRO A 99 -10.92 -7.94 -6.12
CA PRO A 99 -11.91 -8.23 -5.08
C PRO A 99 -11.28 -8.71 -3.78
N GLU A 100 -10.09 -9.32 -3.83
CA GLU A 100 -9.34 -9.77 -2.66
C GLU A 100 -8.90 -8.63 -1.72
N LEU A 101 -8.94 -7.38 -2.18
CA LEU A 101 -8.61 -6.20 -1.37
C LEU A 101 -9.81 -5.65 -0.61
N LEU A 102 -11.02 -6.06 -0.98
CA LEU A 102 -12.24 -5.60 -0.35
C LEU A 102 -12.55 -6.48 0.88
N ALA A 103 -12.96 -5.85 1.97
CA ALA A 103 -13.52 -6.59 3.10
C ALA A 103 -14.90 -7.17 2.73
N GLU A 104 -15.45 -8.04 3.58
CA GLU A 104 -16.77 -8.66 3.37
C GLU A 104 -17.89 -7.62 3.21
N ASP A 105 -17.77 -6.46 3.88
CA ASP A 105 -18.70 -5.34 3.76
C ASP A 105 -18.42 -4.44 2.55
N GLY A 106 -17.46 -4.78 1.69
CA GLY A 106 -17.04 -4.02 0.53
C GLY A 106 -16.06 -2.89 0.83
N SER A 107 -15.73 -2.67 2.10
CA SER A 107 -14.83 -1.58 2.50
C SER A 107 -13.39 -1.82 2.05
N VAL A 108 -12.65 -0.71 1.89
CA VAL A 108 -11.25 -0.71 1.46
C VAL A 108 -10.43 0.32 2.24
N ALA A 109 -9.22 -0.06 2.61
CA ALA A 109 -8.26 0.81 3.27
C ALA A 109 -7.36 1.50 2.24
N VAL A 110 -7.43 2.82 2.14
CA VAL A 110 -6.62 3.61 1.19
C VAL A 110 -5.78 4.63 1.94
N ARG A 111 -4.54 4.82 1.49
CA ARG A 111 -3.63 5.88 1.95
C ARG A 111 -3.10 6.67 0.76
N ILE A 112 -3.18 7.98 0.85
CA ILE A 112 -2.46 8.87 -0.07
C ILE A 112 -1.04 9.02 0.44
N THR A 113 -0.06 8.76 -0.42
CA THR A 113 1.35 8.91 -0.09
C THR A 113 1.98 10.03 -0.89
N SER A 114 2.78 10.86 -0.21
CA SER A 114 3.65 11.90 -0.80
C SER A 114 5.12 11.49 -0.79
N GLU A 115 5.45 10.34 -0.18
CA GLU A 115 6.81 9.83 -0.16
C GLU A 115 7.31 9.53 -1.58
N GLN A 116 8.54 9.92 -1.88
CA GLN A 116 9.08 10.03 -3.24
C GLN A 116 9.02 8.70 -4.03
N VAL A 117 9.36 7.57 -3.40
CA VAL A 117 9.36 6.26 -4.07
C VAL A 117 7.95 5.77 -4.30
N SER A 118 7.14 5.69 -3.26
CA SER A 118 5.78 5.15 -3.32
C SER A 118 4.84 6.00 -4.17
N SER A 119 4.91 7.34 -4.07
CA SER A 119 4.14 8.24 -4.94
C SER A 119 4.62 8.17 -6.40
N GLY A 120 5.93 8.06 -6.61
CA GLY A 120 6.52 7.88 -7.93
C GLY A 120 6.04 6.59 -8.61
N LEU A 121 5.96 5.49 -7.86
CA LEU A 121 5.42 4.21 -8.34
C LEU A 121 3.94 4.35 -8.74
N CYS A 122 3.10 4.93 -7.87
CA CYS A 122 1.68 5.13 -8.17
C CYS A 122 1.48 5.98 -9.42
N ARG A 123 2.24 7.07 -9.53
CA ARG A 123 2.19 7.98 -10.69
C ARG A 123 2.62 7.31 -11.99
N ALA A 124 3.73 6.58 -11.96
CA ALA A 124 4.26 5.91 -13.14
C ALA A 124 3.40 4.71 -13.56
N LEU A 125 2.84 3.96 -12.61
CA LEU A 125 1.90 2.89 -12.88
C LEU A 125 0.56 3.40 -13.42
N ARG A 126 0.19 4.65 -13.08
CA ARG A 126 -1.13 5.27 -13.34
C ARG A 126 -2.30 4.47 -12.74
N ARG A 127 -2.00 3.69 -11.73
CA ARG A 127 -2.91 2.84 -10.96
C ARG A 127 -2.50 2.87 -9.51
N THR A 128 -3.32 2.28 -8.68
CA THR A 128 -3.06 2.17 -7.26
C THR A 128 -2.21 0.94 -6.94
N LEU A 129 -1.42 1.01 -5.89
CA LEU A 129 -0.45 0.00 -5.49
C LEU A 129 -0.88 -0.65 -4.18
N VAL A 130 -0.84 -1.97 -4.08
CA VAL A 130 -0.95 -2.63 -2.79
C VAL A 130 0.26 -2.30 -1.94
N SER A 131 0.06 -2.05 -0.66
CA SER A 131 1.12 -1.83 0.31
C SER A 131 0.86 -2.63 1.58
N THR A 132 1.79 -3.51 1.90
CA THR A 132 1.79 -4.24 3.15
C THR A 132 3.22 -4.44 3.64
N SER A 133 3.43 -4.55 4.95
CA SER A 133 4.75 -4.74 5.53
C SER A 133 5.47 -5.99 4.97
N ALA A 134 6.78 -5.89 4.76
CA ALA A 134 7.62 -6.95 4.25
C ALA A 134 8.00 -7.98 5.35
N ASN A 135 6.98 -8.66 5.89
CA ASN A 135 7.12 -9.71 6.92
C ASN A 135 6.06 -10.78 6.73
N ILE A 136 6.32 -11.97 7.24
CA ILE A 136 5.28 -13.00 7.38
C ILE A 136 4.23 -12.52 8.39
N SER A 137 2.97 -12.80 8.15
CA SER A 137 1.88 -12.38 9.05
C SER A 137 2.10 -12.88 10.48
N GLY A 138 1.94 -11.99 11.45
CA GLY A 138 2.18 -12.28 12.86
C GLY A 138 3.62 -12.09 13.33
N GLN A 139 4.58 -11.90 12.42
CA GLN A 139 5.95 -11.56 12.77
C GLN A 139 6.14 -10.03 12.85
N PRO A 140 7.15 -9.54 13.57
CA PRO A 140 7.49 -8.12 13.59
C PRO A 140 7.84 -7.60 12.20
N ALA A 141 7.50 -6.35 11.92
CA ALA A 141 7.92 -5.68 10.70
C ALA A 141 9.42 -5.36 10.74
N ALA A 142 10.09 -5.49 9.60
CA ALA A 142 11.52 -5.21 9.48
C ALA A 142 11.79 -3.69 9.46
N PRO A 143 12.61 -3.15 10.36
CA PRO A 143 12.92 -1.72 10.41
C PRO A 143 13.92 -1.28 9.33
N SER A 144 14.64 -2.20 8.71
CA SER A 144 15.56 -1.92 7.61
C SER A 144 15.50 -3.02 6.55
N TYR A 145 16.08 -2.73 5.37
CA TYR A 145 16.19 -3.73 4.30
C TYR A 145 16.96 -4.99 4.75
N SER A 146 18.02 -4.83 5.53
CA SER A 146 18.82 -5.95 6.05
C SER A 146 18.04 -6.89 6.96
N ASP A 147 17.03 -6.36 7.66
CA ASP A 147 16.23 -7.13 8.62
C ASP A 147 15.07 -7.91 7.93
N ILE A 148 14.84 -7.68 6.64
CA ILE A 148 13.81 -8.41 5.89
C ILE A 148 14.24 -9.86 5.71
N PRO A 149 13.38 -10.85 6.04
CA PRO A 149 13.71 -12.26 5.88
C PRO A 149 14.07 -12.62 4.43
N ASP A 150 15.10 -13.45 4.25
CA ASP A 150 15.54 -13.92 2.92
C ASP A 150 14.44 -14.73 2.21
N GLU A 151 13.57 -15.40 2.96
CA GLU A 151 12.41 -16.09 2.40
C GLU A 151 11.45 -15.14 1.66
N ILE A 152 11.35 -13.86 2.07
CA ILE A 152 10.58 -12.83 1.36
C ILE A 152 11.37 -12.30 0.16
N LYS A 153 12.66 -11.99 0.36
CA LYS A 153 13.51 -11.46 -0.71
C LYS A 153 13.61 -12.41 -1.91
N SER A 154 13.60 -13.74 -1.66
CA SER A 154 13.76 -14.75 -2.69
C SER A 154 12.52 -15.02 -3.54
N VAL A 155 11.33 -14.58 -3.12
CA VAL A 155 10.05 -14.88 -3.79
C VAL A 155 9.41 -13.68 -4.48
N VAL A 156 9.99 -12.49 -4.34
CA VAL A 156 9.55 -11.28 -5.06
C VAL A 156 10.25 -11.18 -6.42
N ASP A 157 9.61 -10.50 -7.37
CA ASP A 157 10.13 -10.39 -8.74
C ASP A 157 11.08 -9.21 -8.92
N TYR A 158 11.02 -8.22 -8.04
CA TYR A 158 11.94 -7.09 -8.03
C TYR A 158 12.13 -6.53 -6.63
N ILE A 159 13.36 -6.17 -6.31
CA ILE A 159 13.72 -5.49 -5.08
C ILE A 159 14.32 -4.14 -5.45
N MET A 160 13.66 -3.06 -5.09
CA MET A 160 14.15 -1.72 -5.38
C MET A 160 15.50 -1.46 -4.70
N GLU A 161 16.38 -0.73 -5.37
CA GLU A 161 17.70 -0.36 -4.83
C GLU A 161 17.64 0.89 -3.96
N SER A 162 16.65 1.73 -4.22
CA SER A 162 16.46 2.97 -3.50
C SER A 162 16.31 2.75 -2.01
N ARG A 163 16.99 3.54 -1.20
CA ARG A 163 16.90 3.58 0.25
C ARG A 163 17.27 2.29 1.00
N ARG A 164 17.99 1.34 0.38
CA ARG A 164 18.42 0.08 1.04
C ARG A 164 19.35 0.29 2.23
N SER A 165 20.13 1.37 2.24
CA SER A 165 21.03 1.71 3.33
C SER A 165 20.34 2.44 4.49
N GLU A 166 19.07 2.83 4.32
CA GLU A 166 18.34 3.56 5.34
C GLU A 166 17.71 2.62 6.37
N ARG A 167 17.74 3.05 7.63
CA ARG A 167 16.92 2.49 8.70
C ARG A 167 15.69 3.39 8.87
N ILE A 168 14.53 2.87 8.62
CA ILE A 168 13.28 3.62 8.72
C ILE A 168 12.75 3.45 10.14
N GLU A 169 12.94 4.44 10.98
CA GLU A 169 12.35 4.52 12.32
C GLU A 169 10.94 5.13 12.24
N ALA A 170 10.07 4.52 11.45
CA ALA A 170 8.73 5.04 11.26
C ALA A 170 7.68 4.20 12.01
N SER A 171 6.72 4.89 12.59
CA SER A 171 5.52 4.27 13.14
C SER A 171 4.58 3.84 12.02
N PRO A 172 3.80 2.77 12.20
CA PRO A 172 2.72 2.47 11.28
C PRO A 172 1.77 3.66 11.10
N SER A 173 1.11 3.76 9.94
CA SER A 173 0.11 4.80 9.71
C SER A 173 -1.02 4.72 10.74
N SER A 174 -1.58 5.86 11.12
CA SER A 174 -2.89 5.88 11.79
C SER A 174 -3.95 5.28 10.86
N VAL A 175 -4.94 4.60 11.41
CA VAL A 175 -6.02 4.00 10.64
C VAL A 175 -7.35 4.42 11.22
N ILE A 176 -8.20 5.05 10.40
CA ILE A 176 -9.57 5.39 10.76
C ILE A 176 -10.55 4.74 9.78
N LYS A 177 -11.75 4.40 10.23
CA LYS A 177 -12.88 4.10 9.34
C LYS A 177 -13.75 5.34 9.25
N LEU A 178 -14.07 5.74 8.04
CA LEU A 178 -14.91 6.89 7.72
C LEU A 178 -16.12 6.40 6.91
N GLY A 179 -17.29 6.44 7.55
CA GLY A 179 -18.54 6.13 6.88
C GLY A 179 -19.05 7.28 6.01
N CYS A 180 -19.83 6.97 4.98
CA CYS A 180 -20.49 7.97 4.13
C CYS A 180 -21.41 8.91 4.91
N ASN A 181 -21.88 8.50 6.10
CA ASN A 181 -22.64 9.34 7.03
C ASN A 181 -21.76 10.31 7.88
N GLY A 182 -20.46 10.38 7.62
CA GLY A 182 -19.51 11.23 8.35
C GLY A 182 -19.05 10.68 9.71
N VAL A 183 -19.46 9.46 10.10
CA VAL A 183 -19.03 8.86 11.35
C VAL A 183 -17.57 8.39 11.23
N ILE A 184 -16.73 8.85 12.15
CA ILE A 184 -15.30 8.48 12.22
C ILE A 184 -15.10 7.50 13.35
N LYS A 185 -14.41 6.39 13.07
CA LYS A 185 -13.96 5.41 14.06
C LYS A 185 -12.46 5.22 13.96
N ILE A 186 -11.73 5.46 15.05
CA ILE A 186 -10.28 5.20 15.11
C ILE A 186 -10.09 3.68 15.27
N LEU A 187 -9.37 3.08 14.34
CA LEU A 187 -9.01 1.65 14.35
C LEU A 187 -7.59 1.43 14.87
N ARG A 188 -6.70 2.39 14.60
CA ARG A 188 -5.32 2.45 15.10
C ARG A 188 -4.88 3.92 15.19
N PRO A 189 -4.41 4.41 16.34
CA PRO A 189 -3.90 5.77 16.52
C PRO A 189 -2.58 6.02 15.79
#